data_cc3ca06dc57f17f1d09d05ce74487216
#
_entry.id   cc3ca06dc57f17f1d09d05ce74487216
#
_cell.length_a   1.000
_cell.length_b   1.000
_cell.length_c   1.000
_cell.angle_alpha   90.00
_cell.angle_beta   90.00
_cell.angle_gamma   90.00
#
_symmetry.space_group_name_H-M   'P 1'
#
loop_
_entity.id
_entity.type
_entity.pdbx_description
1 polymer ?
#
loop_
_entity_poly.entity_id
_entity_poly.type
_entity_poly.pdbx_seq_one_letter_code
_entity_poly.pdbx_strand_id
1 'polypeptide(L)'
;MHERYPNLYKRARCATRLTQEGAAELLDISVESIKQDEGGRRVPPDEVVARMAEVYRLPWLTLEHAKATDTLGVLPSVEVKPLPAATLTLANRLRGAADQLTELMMIAEDGRIDEDERPAFDLIVEDLRKIIAAMYQVIYAPGTKNDRPEADTSGRSCSGNKARNDCNYSVAQPGGNVKPLSREVRT
;
A
#
# COMPACT_ATOMS: atom_id res chain seq x y z
N MET A 1 5.47 -15.21 -12.30
CA MET A 1 4.62 -14.47 -11.33
C MET A 1 5.09 -14.55 -9.87
N HIS A 2 6.25 -15.18 -9.59
CA HIS A 2 6.74 -15.39 -8.21
C HIS A 2 7.66 -14.29 -7.64
N GLU A 3 8.00 -13.24 -8.39
CA GLU A 3 8.96 -12.21 -7.94
C GLU A 3 8.37 -11.13 -7.01
N ARG A 4 7.05 -11.09 -6.82
CA ARG A 4 6.40 -10.03 -6.03
C ARG A 4 6.44 -10.27 -4.52
N TYR A 5 6.49 -11.52 -4.08
CA TYR A 5 6.43 -11.91 -2.66
C TYR A 5 7.74 -11.71 -1.88
N PRO A 6 8.93 -12.01 -2.42
CA PRO A 6 10.15 -11.97 -1.61
C PRO A 6 10.45 -10.61 -1.00
N ASN A 7 9.94 -9.55 -1.61
CA ASN A 7 10.25 -8.18 -1.20
C ASN A 7 9.22 -7.53 -0.28
N LEU A 8 7.96 -8.02 -0.21
CA LEU A 8 6.88 -7.41 0.57
C LEU A 8 7.17 -7.43 2.06
N TYR A 9 7.37 -8.61 2.64
CA TYR A 9 7.59 -8.80 4.07
C TYR A 9 8.94 -8.26 4.52
N LYS A 10 9.99 -8.49 3.72
CA LYS A 10 11.31 -7.90 3.95
C LYS A 10 11.25 -6.37 3.94
N ARG A 11 10.56 -5.77 2.97
CA ARG A 11 10.35 -4.33 2.87
C ARG A 11 9.65 -3.78 4.11
N ALA A 12 8.61 -4.48 4.59
CA ALA A 12 7.88 -4.10 5.79
C ALA A 12 8.78 -4.12 7.04
N ARG A 13 9.53 -5.21 7.27
CA ARG A 13 10.46 -5.28 8.39
C ARG A 13 11.55 -4.20 8.31
N CYS A 14 12.14 -4.02 7.15
CA CYS A 14 13.20 -3.01 6.95
C CYS A 14 12.69 -1.58 7.20
N ALA A 15 11.42 -1.28 6.91
CA ALA A 15 10.81 0.01 7.21
C ALA A 15 10.80 0.33 8.72
N THR A 16 10.73 -0.69 9.57
CA THR A 16 10.79 -0.57 11.04
C THR A 16 12.20 -0.69 11.61
N ARG A 17 13.21 -0.95 10.77
CA ARG A 17 14.61 -1.16 11.17
C ARG A 17 14.84 -2.37 12.09
N LEU A 18 13.91 -3.31 12.12
CA LEU A 18 14.07 -4.55 12.89
C LEU A 18 15.03 -5.51 12.19
N THR A 19 15.80 -6.27 12.97
CA THR A 19 16.53 -7.45 12.48
C THR A 19 15.56 -8.62 12.29
N GLN A 20 15.99 -9.68 11.59
CA GLN A 20 15.16 -10.89 11.46
C GLN A 20 14.92 -11.55 12.81
N GLU A 21 15.93 -11.54 13.67
CA GLU A 21 15.86 -12.05 15.04
C GLU A 21 14.88 -11.24 15.89
N GLY A 22 14.99 -9.90 15.87
CA GLY A 22 14.08 -9.03 16.61
C GLY A 22 12.63 -9.11 16.11
N ALA A 23 12.42 -9.26 14.81
CA ALA A 23 11.08 -9.49 14.26
C ALA A 23 10.51 -10.85 14.69
N ALA A 24 11.31 -11.91 14.66
CA ALA A 24 10.93 -13.24 15.09
C ALA A 24 10.49 -13.27 16.56
N GLU A 25 11.25 -12.60 17.44
CA GLU A 25 10.93 -12.47 18.86
C GLU A 25 9.60 -11.75 19.09
N LEU A 26 9.39 -10.58 18.41
CA LEU A 26 8.16 -9.80 18.56
C LEU A 26 6.92 -10.49 17.98
N LEU A 27 7.11 -11.34 16.97
CA LEU A 27 6.03 -12.07 16.31
C LEU A 27 5.77 -13.45 16.91
N ASP A 28 6.61 -13.89 17.86
CA ASP A 28 6.57 -15.23 18.44
C ASP A 28 6.61 -16.34 17.38
N ILE A 29 7.55 -16.21 16.43
CA ILE A 29 7.81 -17.20 15.38
C ILE A 29 9.32 -17.43 15.24
N SER A 30 9.70 -18.51 14.54
CA SER A 30 11.13 -18.80 14.35
C SER A 30 11.78 -17.83 13.35
N VAL A 31 13.05 -17.52 13.55
CA VAL A 31 13.86 -16.75 12.58
C VAL A 31 13.87 -17.40 11.21
N GLU A 32 13.86 -18.74 11.18
CA GLU A 32 13.79 -19.48 9.92
C GLU A 32 12.47 -19.24 9.17
N SER A 33 11.34 -19.11 9.90
CA SER A 33 10.07 -18.71 9.31
C SER A 33 10.15 -17.34 8.65
N ILE A 34 10.73 -16.34 9.33
CA ILE A 34 10.97 -15.01 8.76
C ILE A 34 11.80 -15.10 7.47
N LYS A 35 12.88 -15.90 7.49
CA LYS A 35 13.74 -16.07 6.31
C LYS A 35 13.02 -16.72 5.14
N GLN A 36 12.15 -17.69 5.40
CA GLN A 36 11.36 -18.35 4.35
C GLN A 36 10.33 -17.41 3.75
N ASP A 37 9.62 -16.64 4.59
CA ASP A 37 8.62 -15.66 4.16
C ASP A 37 9.27 -14.53 3.34
N GLU A 38 10.38 -13.97 3.83
CA GLU A 38 11.13 -12.92 3.13
C GLU A 38 11.85 -13.42 1.87
N GLY A 39 12.21 -14.69 1.85
CA GLY A 39 12.84 -15.35 0.70
C GLY A 39 11.84 -15.83 -0.36
N GLY A 40 10.54 -15.68 -0.12
CA GLY A 40 9.48 -16.11 -1.03
C GLY A 40 9.34 -17.63 -1.17
N ARG A 41 9.93 -18.40 -0.28
CA ARG A 41 9.79 -19.85 -0.23
C ARG A 41 8.44 -20.29 0.30
N ARG A 42 7.81 -19.41 1.07
CA ARG A 42 6.50 -19.60 1.67
C ARG A 42 5.75 -18.26 1.68
N VAL A 43 4.43 -18.30 1.48
CA VAL A 43 3.54 -17.20 1.78
C VAL A 43 3.13 -17.35 3.25
N PRO A 44 3.37 -16.35 4.11
CA PRO A 44 2.95 -16.43 5.50
C PRO A 44 1.44 -16.52 5.61
N PRO A 45 0.90 -17.22 6.63
CA PRO A 45 -0.54 -17.23 6.92
C PRO A 45 -1.06 -15.83 7.22
N ASP A 46 -2.33 -15.57 6.90
CA ASP A 46 -3.00 -14.27 7.10
C ASP A 46 -2.89 -13.78 8.55
N GLU A 47 -2.99 -14.69 9.54
CA GLU A 47 -2.84 -14.38 10.97
C GLU A 47 -1.44 -13.85 11.32
N VAL A 48 -0.41 -14.39 10.67
CA VAL A 48 0.98 -13.94 10.86
C VAL A 48 1.15 -12.57 10.23
N VAL A 49 0.56 -12.35 9.04
CA VAL A 49 0.61 -11.04 8.37
C VAL A 49 -0.14 -9.98 9.15
N ALA A 50 -1.30 -10.32 9.73
CA ALA A 50 -2.04 -9.41 10.60
C ALA A 50 -1.17 -8.98 11.80
N ARG A 51 -0.53 -9.93 12.50
CA ARG A 51 0.42 -9.61 13.58
C ARG A 51 1.63 -8.80 13.10
N MET A 52 2.18 -9.11 11.92
CA MET A 52 3.24 -8.30 11.32
C MET A 52 2.79 -6.85 11.12
N ALA A 53 1.57 -6.63 10.60
CA ALA A 53 1.04 -5.29 10.37
C ALA A 53 0.86 -4.50 11.68
N GLU A 54 0.42 -5.15 12.75
CA GLU A 54 0.28 -4.56 14.09
C GLU A 54 1.64 -4.22 14.71
N VAL A 55 2.54 -5.20 14.79
CA VAL A 55 3.87 -5.06 15.40
C VAL A 55 4.72 -4.03 14.64
N TYR A 56 4.66 -4.05 13.32
CA TYR A 56 5.40 -3.11 12.49
C TYR A 56 4.69 -1.75 12.38
N ARG A 57 3.43 -1.64 12.82
CA ARG A 57 2.56 -0.46 12.65
C ARG A 57 2.44 -0.05 11.18
N LEU A 58 2.28 -1.03 10.30
CA LEU A 58 2.21 -0.86 8.85
C LEU A 58 0.90 -1.46 8.31
N PRO A 59 -0.24 -0.76 8.46
CA PRO A 59 -1.54 -1.27 8.02
C PRO A 59 -1.60 -1.58 6.52
N TRP A 60 -0.77 -0.93 5.71
CA TRP A 60 -0.68 -1.21 4.28
C TRP A 60 -0.18 -2.63 3.96
N LEU A 61 0.49 -3.30 4.91
CA LEU A 61 1.02 -4.65 4.71
C LEU A 61 -0.10 -5.67 4.49
N THR A 62 -1.19 -5.57 5.24
CA THR A 62 -2.37 -6.45 5.07
C THR A 62 -3.03 -6.26 3.71
N LEU A 63 -3.17 -5.03 3.25
CA LEU A 63 -3.72 -4.74 1.93
C LEU A 63 -2.84 -5.29 0.80
N GLU A 64 -1.52 -5.07 0.87
CA GLU A 64 -0.60 -5.56 -0.14
C GLU A 64 -0.52 -7.10 -0.14
N HIS A 65 -0.62 -7.73 1.03
CA HIS A 65 -0.72 -9.19 1.13
C HIS A 65 -2.02 -9.70 0.50
N ALA A 66 -3.17 -9.14 0.88
CA ALA A 66 -4.46 -9.51 0.31
C ALA A 66 -4.49 -9.35 -1.23
N LYS A 67 -3.94 -8.25 -1.76
CA LYS A 67 -3.80 -8.05 -3.22
C LYS A 67 -2.89 -9.09 -3.88
N ALA A 68 -1.84 -9.49 -3.18
CA ALA A 68 -0.90 -10.47 -3.70
C ALA A 68 -1.48 -11.88 -3.72
N THR A 69 -2.42 -12.20 -2.82
CA THR A 69 -3.11 -13.49 -2.70
C THR A 69 -4.48 -13.50 -3.41
N ASP A 70 -4.97 -12.35 -3.87
CA ASP A 70 -6.24 -12.24 -4.61
C ASP A 70 -6.11 -12.86 -6.00
N THR A 71 -6.41 -14.16 -6.09
CA THR A 71 -6.38 -14.91 -7.35
C THR A 71 -7.60 -14.62 -8.23
N LEU A 72 -8.67 -14.07 -7.66
CA LEU A 72 -9.93 -13.77 -8.36
C LEU A 72 -9.97 -12.34 -8.92
N GLY A 73 -9.06 -11.47 -8.50
CA GLY A 73 -9.00 -10.08 -8.94
C GLY A 73 -10.17 -9.24 -8.43
N VAL A 74 -10.72 -9.60 -7.26
CA VAL A 74 -11.87 -8.88 -6.66
C VAL A 74 -11.44 -7.56 -6.06
N LEU A 75 -10.21 -7.49 -5.52
CA LEU A 75 -9.70 -6.28 -4.91
C LEU A 75 -9.27 -5.24 -5.96
N PRO A 76 -9.67 -3.97 -5.80
CA PRO A 76 -9.24 -2.93 -6.72
C PRO A 76 -7.72 -2.74 -6.66
N SER A 77 -7.12 -2.35 -7.78
CA SER A 77 -5.72 -1.94 -7.80
C SER A 77 -5.55 -0.65 -7.02
N VAL A 78 -4.88 -0.72 -5.87
CA VAL A 78 -4.66 0.41 -4.97
C VAL A 78 -3.17 0.71 -4.91
N GLU A 79 -2.78 1.94 -5.25
CA GLU A 79 -1.46 2.47 -5.00
C GLU A 79 -1.47 3.18 -3.64
N VAL A 80 -0.66 2.71 -2.69
CA VAL A 80 -0.56 3.33 -1.36
C VAL A 80 0.10 4.70 -1.48
N LYS A 81 -0.60 5.75 -1.01
CA LYS A 81 -0.14 7.15 -1.07
C LYS A 81 -0.07 7.75 0.33
N PRO A 82 0.75 8.80 0.55
CA PRO A 82 0.71 9.57 1.79
C PRO A 82 -0.69 10.13 2.04
N LEU A 83 -1.11 10.19 3.31
CA LEU A 83 -2.47 10.58 3.71
C LEU A 83 -2.99 11.87 3.05
N PRO A 84 -2.22 12.97 2.94
CA PRO A 84 -2.74 14.19 2.28
C PRO A 84 -3.10 13.95 0.80
N ALA A 85 -2.28 13.20 0.07
CA ALA A 85 -2.53 12.90 -1.34
C ALA A 85 -3.71 11.92 -1.51
N ALA A 86 -3.82 10.92 -0.64
CA ALA A 86 -4.94 9.97 -0.61
C ALA A 86 -6.26 10.71 -0.32
N THR A 87 -6.27 11.61 0.67
CA THR A 87 -7.45 12.41 1.03
C THR A 87 -7.91 13.30 -0.13
N LEU A 88 -6.96 13.97 -0.81
CA LEU A 88 -7.29 14.80 -1.98
C LEU A 88 -7.86 13.96 -3.12
N THR A 89 -7.28 12.77 -3.36
CA THR A 89 -7.80 11.83 -4.38
C THR A 89 -9.23 11.42 -4.05
N LEU A 90 -9.51 11.03 -2.81
CA LEU A 90 -10.86 10.66 -2.35
C LEU A 90 -11.85 11.82 -2.47
N ALA A 91 -11.48 13.02 -2.01
CA ALA A 91 -12.33 14.20 -2.09
C ALA A 91 -12.73 14.54 -3.53
N ASN A 92 -11.79 14.43 -4.48
CA ASN A 92 -12.06 14.67 -5.89
C ASN A 92 -13.00 13.60 -6.49
N ARG A 93 -12.85 12.33 -6.10
CA ARG A 93 -13.73 11.24 -6.56
C ARG A 93 -15.15 11.39 -6.00
N LEU A 94 -15.29 11.69 -4.72
CA LEU A 94 -16.59 11.86 -4.07
C LEU A 94 -17.37 13.08 -4.60
N ARG A 95 -16.67 14.11 -5.07
CA ARG A 95 -17.33 15.31 -5.62
C ARG A 95 -18.16 15.00 -6.86
N GLY A 96 -17.71 14.07 -7.71
CA GLY A 96 -18.46 13.62 -8.90
C GLY A 96 -19.50 12.53 -8.62
N ALA A 97 -19.49 11.92 -7.42
CA ALA A 97 -20.33 10.74 -7.15
C ALA A 97 -21.82 11.08 -7.00
N ALA A 98 -22.17 12.31 -6.65
CA ALA A 98 -23.58 12.70 -6.41
C ALA A 98 -24.41 12.64 -7.70
N ASP A 99 -23.86 13.12 -8.82
CA ASP A 99 -24.52 13.07 -10.11
C ASP A 99 -24.68 11.64 -10.62
N GLN A 100 -23.65 10.83 -10.47
CA GLN A 100 -23.65 9.41 -10.81
C GLN A 100 -24.66 8.60 -9.97
N LEU A 101 -24.82 8.94 -8.69
CA LEU A 101 -25.81 8.29 -7.83
C LEU A 101 -27.23 8.57 -8.33
N THR A 102 -27.51 9.79 -8.79
CA THR A 102 -28.82 10.15 -9.37
C THR A 102 -29.11 9.33 -10.64
N GLU A 103 -28.13 9.19 -11.52
CA GLU A 103 -28.24 8.37 -12.73
C GLU A 103 -28.44 6.88 -12.38
N LEU A 104 -27.67 6.37 -11.42
CA LEU A 104 -27.83 5.00 -10.93
C LEU A 104 -29.22 4.73 -10.36
N MET A 105 -29.80 5.71 -9.65
CA MET A 105 -31.16 5.59 -9.12
C MET A 105 -32.22 5.50 -10.25
N MET A 106 -32.03 6.22 -11.36
CA MET A 106 -32.93 6.13 -12.53
C MET A 106 -32.82 4.77 -13.19
N ILE A 107 -31.60 4.27 -13.43
CA ILE A 107 -31.36 2.92 -13.98
C ILE A 107 -31.93 1.82 -13.08
N ALA A 108 -31.90 2.02 -11.77
CA ALA A 108 -32.35 1.00 -10.81
C ALA A 108 -33.88 1.04 -10.56
N GLU A 109 -34.64 1.93 -11.17
CA GLU A 109 -36.07 2.17 -10.87
C GLU A 109 -36.94 0.92 -11.09
N ASP A 110 -36.70 0.19 -12.17
CA ASP A 110 -37.47 -1.01 -12.51
C ASP A 110 -36.77 -2.33 -12.05
N GLY A 111 -35.55 -2.22 -11.50
CA GLY A 111 -34.76 -3.36 -11.01
C GLY A 111 -34.13 -4.20 -12.13
N ARG A 112 -34.03 -3.69 -13.32
CA ARG A 112 -33.37 -4.32 -14.47
C ARG A 112 -32.39 -3.33 -15.12
N ILE A 113 -31.45 -3.85 -15.86
CA ILE A 113 -30.51 -3.03 -16.65
C ILE A 113 -30.71 -3.41 -18.10
N ASP A 114 -31.35 -2.53 -18.85
CA ASP A 114 -31.61 -2.73 -20.26
C ASP A 114 -30.35 -2.49 -21.13
N GLU A 115 -30.41 -2.90 -22.39
CA GLU A 115 -29.26 -2.77 -23.30
C GLU A 115 -28.82 -1.30 -23.51
N ASP A 116 -29.79 -0.38 -23.50
CA ASP A 116 -29.53 1.07 -23.65
C ASP A 116 -28.92 1.69 -22.40
N GLU A 117 -29.19 1.13 -21.23
CA GLU A 117 -28.68 1.60 -19.92
C GLU A 117 -27.32 0.99 -19.58
N ARG A 118 -27.00 -0.17 -20.13
CA ARG A 118 -25.79 -0.93 -19.86
C ARG A 118 -24.52 -0.09 -19.96
N PRO A 119 -24.28 0.73 -20.99
CA PRO A 119 -23.08 1.55 -21.09
C PRO A 119 -22.93 2.57 -19.95
N ALA A 120 -24.03 3.22 -19.56
CA ALA A 120 -24.06 4.18 -18.47
C ALA A 120 -23.79 3.48 -17.13
N PHE A 121 -24.44 2.35 -16.90
CA PHE A 121 -24.23 1.52 -15.71
C PHE A 121 -22.78 1.05 -15.57
N ASP A 122 -22.16 0.56 -16.64
CA ASP A 122 -20.77 0.07 -16.62
C ASP A 122 -19.79 1.21 -16.30
N LEU A 123 -20.03 2.44 -16.78
CA LEU A 123 -19.24 3.62 -16.43
C LEU A 123 -19.38 3.98 -14.94
N ILE A 124 -20.59 3.93 -14.41
CA ILE A 124 -20.85 4.18 -12.97
C ILE A 124 -20.13 3.13 -12.13
N VAL A 125 -20.21 1.85 -12.49
CA VAL A 125 -19.53 0.76 -11.78
C VAL A 125 -18.00 0.96 -11.79
N GLU A 126 -17.45 1.38 -12.93
CA GLU A 126 -16.01 1.66 -13.02
C GLU A 126 -15.59 2.82 -12.10
N ASP A 127 -16.39 3.88 -12.02
CA ASP A 127 -16.11 5.00 -11.12
C ASP A 127 -16.31 4.64 -9.64
N LEU A 128 -17.29 3.80 -9.31
CA LEU A 128 -17.45 3.25 -7.96
C LEU A 128 -16.21 2.43 -7.54
N ARG A 129 -15.64 1.62 -8.44
CA ARG A 129 -14.38 0.91 -8.19
C ARG A 129 -13.22 1.87 -7.90
N LYS A 130 -13.14 3.00 -8.62
CA LYS A 130 -12.13 4.04 -8.38
C LYS A 130 -12.34 4.74 -7.03
N ILE A 131 -13.59 4.94 -6.60
CA ILE A 131 -13.92 5.47 -5.27
C ILE A 131 -13.48 4.50 -4.19
N ILE A 132 -13.80 3.21 -4.33
CA ILE A 132 -13.36 2.16 -3.41
C ILE A 132 -11.82 2.15 -3.30
N ALA A 133 -11.12 2.22 -4.43
CA ALA A 133 -9.66 2.29 -4.45
C ALA A 133 -9.13 3.52 -3.70
N ALA A 134 -9.77 4.69 -3.86
CA ALA A 134 -9.40 5.91 -3.14
C ALA A 134 -9.70 5.82 -1.63
N MET A 135 -10.78 5.14 -1.23
CA MET A 135 -11.06 4.86 0.17
C MET A 135 -9.97 3.98 0.80
N TYR A 136 -9.55 2.91 0.11
CA TYR A 136 -8.43 2.09 0.57
C TYR A 136 -7.12 2.89 0.66
N GLN A 137 -6.86 3.84 -0.26
CA GLN A 137 -5.69 4.72 -0.16
C GLN A 137 -5.68 5.52 1.15
N VAL A 138 -6.83 5.98 1.62
CA VAL A 138 -6.94 6.72 2.88
C VAL A 138 -6.81 5.80 4.09
N ILE A 139 -7.53 4.65 4.08
CA ILE A 139 -7.53 3.67 5.19
C ILE A 139 -6.11 3.13 5.45
N TYR A 140 -5.36 2.86 4.39
CA TYR A 140 -4.03 2.25 4.46
C TYR A 140 -2.89 3.24 4.19
N ALA A 141 -3.16 4.56 4.28
CA ALA A 141 -2.13 5.58 4.09
C ALA A 141 -1.02 5.46 5.14
N PRO A 142 0.26 5.43 4.74
CA PRO A 142 1.37 5.50 5.69
C PRO A 142 1.50 6.92 6.27
N GLY A 143 1.93 7.03 7.52
CA GLY A 143 2.37 8.31 8.09
C GLY A 143 1.33 9.03 8.92
N THR A 144 0.44 8.33 9.61
CA THR A 144 -0.17 8.87 10.81
C THR A 144 0.92 9.02 11.89
N LYS A 145 0.86 10.07 12.71
CA LYS A 145 1.88 10.32 13.76
C LYS A 145 2.08 9.13 14.72
N ASN A 146 1.12 8.19 14.75
CA ASN A 146 1.18 6.96 15.53
C ASN A 146 2.01 5.84 14.88
N ASP A 147 2.39 5.96 13.61
CA ASP A 147 3.16 4.94 12.88
C ASP A 147 4.67 5.02 13.14
N ARG A 148 5.11 6.00 13.96
CA ARG A 148 6.52 6.07 14.35
C ARG A 148 6.69 5.18 15.58
N PRO A 149 7.46 4.07 15.51
CA PRO A 149 7.84 3.33 16.71
C PRO A 149 8.52 4.33 17.64
N GLU A 150 8.00 4.46 18.87
CA GLU A 150 8.70 5.18 19.93
C GLU A 150 10.09 4.55 20.02
N ALA A 151 11.13 5.33 19.76
CA ALA A 151 12.49 4.88 19.98
C ALA A 151 12.59 4.62 21.47
N ASP A 152 12.65 3.34 21.84
CA ASP A 152 12.93 2.93 23.21
C ASP A 152 14.26 3.59 23.64
N THR A 153 14.14 4.61 24.49
CA THR A 153 15.27 5.34 25.06
C THR A 153 15.99 4.53 26.14
N SER A 154 15.66 3.24 26.29
CA SER A 154 16.44 2.32 27.11
C SER A 154 17.70 1.91 26.35
N GLY A 155 18.80 2.61 26.66
CA GLY A 155 20.10 2.53 26.02
C GLY A 155 20.71 1.12 25.94
N ARG A 156 20.28 0.31 24.99
CA ARG A 156 21.04 -0.85 24.51
C ARG A 156 21.64 -0.49 23.15
N SER A 157 22.91 -0.10 23.23
CA SER A 157 23.82 0.02 22.10
C SER A 157 23.79 -1.29 21.29
N CYS A 158 23.10 -1.30 20.17
CA CYS A 158 23.23 -2.38 19.17
C CYS A 158 24.54 -2.20 18.43
N SER A 159 25.64 -2.67 19.01
CA SER A 159 26.90 -2.86 18.31
C SER A 159 26.81 -4.11 17.44
N GLY A 160 26.40 -3.93 16.20
CA GLY A 160 26.32 -5.01 15.23
C GLY A 160 26.35 -4.48 13.81
N ASN A 161 27.56 -4.41 13.25
CA ASN A 161 27.88 -3.88 11.92
C ASN A 161 27.29 -4.71 10.76
N LYS A 162 26.43 -5.70 11.04
CA LYS A 162 25.87 -6.65 10.04
C LYS A 162 24.48 -6.23 9.54
N ALA A 163 23.73 -5.39 10.29
CA ALA A 163 22.38 -4.97 9.90
C ALA A 163 22.34 -3.91 8.78
N ARG A 164 23.46 -3.28 8.45
CA ARG A 164 23.50 -2.21 7.41
C ARG A 164 23.49 -2.74 5.98
N ASN A 165 23.88 -3.99 5.75
CA ASN A 165 23.98 -4.51 4.39
C ASN A 165 22.68 -5.13 3.86
N ASP A 166 21.72 -5.49 4.74
CA ASP A 166 20.49 -6.16 4.30
C ASP A 166 19.36 -5.21 3.88
N CYS A 167 19.45 -3.92 4.22
CA CYS A 167 18.41 -2.92 3.95
C CYS A 167 18.84 -1.83 2.96
N ASN A 168 19.81 -2.07 2.09
CA ASN A 168 20.24 -1.10 1.10
C ASN A 168 19.24 -1.03 -0.07
N TYR A 169 18.06 -0.48 0.21
CA TYR A 169 17.08 -0.14 -0.80
C TYR A 169 17.07 1.37 -0.99
N SER A 170 17.65 1.82 -2.08
CA SER A 170 17.58 3.20 -2.55
C SER A 170 16.14 3.48 -2.97
N VAL A 171 15.42 4.28 -2.17
CA VAL A 171 14.18 4.90 -2.62
C VAL A 171 14.56 5.83 -3.76
N ALA A 172 14.28 5.43 -4.99
CA ALA A 172 14.40 6.28 -6.16
C ALA A 172 13.46 7.48 -5.96
N GLN A 173 14.03 8.61 -5.63
CA GLN A 173 13.34 9.89 -5.67
C GLN A 173 13.06 10.25 -7.14
N PRO A 174 11.86 10.63 -7.52
CA PRO A 174 11.60 11.24 -8.82
C PRO A 174 12.13 12.68 -8.80
N GLY A 175 13.44 12.82 -8.93
CA GLY A 175 14.12 14.10 -9.08
C GLY A 175 14.33 14.41 -10.55
N GLY A 176 13.35 15.04 -11.18
CA GLY A 176 13.50 15.64 -12.49
C GLY A 176 14.51 16.80 -12.42
N ASN A 177 15.69 16.54 -12.93
CA ASN A 177 16.71 17.57 -13.15
C ASN A 177 16.32 18.37 -14.40
N VAL A 178 15.57 19.45 -14.22
CA VAL A 178 15.29 20.42 -15.29
C VAL A 178 16.52 21.31 -15.42
N LYS A 179 17.33 21.08 -16.46
CA LYS A 179 18.41 22.00 -16.86
C LYS A 179 17.78 23.33 -17.31
N PRO A 180 18.29 24.49 -16.88
CA PRO A 180 17.83 25.76 -17.38
C PRO A 180 18.33 25.96 -18.83
N LEU A 181 17.41 26.28 -19.73
CA LEU A 181 17.67 26.72 -21.09
C LEU A 181 18.37 28.06 -21.05
N SER A 182 19.65 28.08 -21.44
CA SER A 182 20.42 29.30 -21.69
C SER A 182 19.83 30.03 -22.89
N ARG A 183 19.29 31.23 -22.66
CA ARG A 183 18.93 32.20 -23.70
C ARG A 183 20.23 32.82 -24.25
N GLU A 184 20.65 32.41 -25.44
CA GLU A 184 21.58 33.21 -26.22
C GLU A 184 20.81 34.37 -26.86
N VAL A 185 21.15 35.58 -26.43
CA VAL A 185 20.82 36.83 -27.11
C VAL A 185 21.90 37.05 -28.19
N ARG A 186 21.51 37.00 -29.45
CA ARG A 186 22.30 37.53 -30.53
C ARG A 186 21.79 38.93 -30.89
N THR A 187 22.72 39.87 -30.80
CA THR A 187 22.71 41.22 -31.38
C THR A 187 22.52 41.18 -32.89
#